data_3b4317c83c66f7dddaa6dbaf5ddb6155
#
_entry.id   3b4317c83c66f7dddaa6dbaf5ddb6155
#
_cell.length_a   1.000
_cell.length_b   1.000
_cell.length_c   1.000
_cell.angle_alpha   90.00
_cell.angle_beta   90.00
_cell.angle_gamma   90.00
#
_symmetry.space_group_name_H-M   'P 1'
#
loop_
_entity.id
_entity.type
_entity.pdbx_description
1 polymer ?
#
loop_
_entity_poly.entity_id
_entity_poly.type
_entity_poly.pdbx_seq_one_letter_code
_entity_poly.pdbx_strand_id
1 'polypeptide(L)'
;MKKHIILLFLSLGLFAACDMVSGEGEGTDNAVYMGNANSSGIISMVVNNEKGGSVVITPRLANITDQSVEITVEVDEQLLEEYNAKTGLALEPMSAEDFVFVTKDKKETHGKAVVTIGPGQYNASVEVKIPSVDENKYPYSKRFAIPVSVTHSSMYKLLSSPKSTIIRLSRELVTSVGRFSHAGSIALVPNAELRKPMNNWTMQVSMLYPRMTSSNQTVMSIGSGTGDFYTRIHEERGIQIKNGRDGDDTWTNKPLAKGKWLNISFVHKDASCISVYVNGELQKTFETSPIYFSNIKKCCLYIGNTEYSNVYIREARMWNRALTEGEIIDKEYLPQDPADPSLIMY
;
A
#
# COMPACT_ATOMS: atom_id res chain seq x y z
N MET A 1 -8.57 -37.99 -57.62
CA MET A 1 -9.51 -36.85 -57.55
C MET A 1 -10.41 -36.89 -56.29
N LYS A 2 -9.90 -37.27 -55.10
CA LYS A 2 -10.69 -37.30 -53.87
C LYS A 2 -10.10 -36.53 -52.69
N LYS A 3 -8.98 -35.84 -52.90
CA LYS A 3 -8.27 -35.10 -51.83
C LYS A 3 -8.47 -33.55 -51.81
N HIS A 4 -9.11 -32.99 -52.83
CA HIS A 4 -9.34 -31.54 -52.95
C HIS A 4 -10.72 -31.04 -52.54
N ILE A 5 -11.67 -31.95 -52.31
CA ILE A 5 -13.06 -31.58 -51.94
C ILE A 5 -13.21 -31.36 -50.42
N ILE A 6 -12.33 -31.95 -49.61
CA ILE A 6 -12.39 -31.79 -48.13
C ILE A 6 -11.83 -30.44 -47.66
N LEU A 7 -10.94 -29.83 -48.42
CA LEU A 7 -10.35 -28.53 -48.07
C LEU A 7 -11.27 -27.34 -48.36
N LEU A 8 -12.27 -27.51 -49.24
CA LEU A 8 -13.19 -26.41 -49.60
C LEU A 8 -14.36 -26.27 -48.62
N PHE A 9 -14.68 -27.33 -47.84
CA PHE A 9 -15.72 -27.26 -46.80
C PHE A 9 -15.19 -26.69 -45.45
N LEU A 10 -13.91 -26.71 -45.22
CA LEU A 10 -13.32 -26.13 -43.98
C LEU A 10 -13.10 -24.61 -44.06
N SER A 11 -13.08 -24.04 -45.27
CA SER A 11 -12.92 -22.59 -45.46
C SER A 11 -14.25 -21.82 -45.45
N LEU A 12 -15.40 -22.49 -45.61
CA LEU A 12 -16.72 -21.84 -45.50
C LEU A 12 -17.27 -21.80 -44.07
N GLY A 13 -16.71 -22.57 -43.15
CA GLY A 13 -17.16 -22.59 -41.75
C GLY A 13 -16.58 -21.47 -40.87
N LEU A 14 -15.60 -20.71 -41.35
CA LEU A 14 -14.91 -19.66 -40.59
C LEU A 14 -15.48 -18.24 -40.78
N PHE A 15 -16.46 -18.08 -41.68
CA PHE A 15 -17.13 -16.78 -41.92
C PHE A 15 -18.52 -16.65 -41.28
N ALA A 16 -19.01 -17.68 -40.58
CA ALA A 16 -20.30 -17.63 -39.91
C ALA A 16 -20.24 -17.25 -38.41
N ALA A 17 -19.09 -16.83 -37.92
CA ALA A 17 -18.91 -16.42 -36.50
C ALA A 17 -18.75 -14.90 -36.32
N CYS A 18 -19.07 -14.09 -37.32
CA CYS A 18 -19.42 -12.71 -37.14
C CYS A 18 -20.92 -12.57 -37.30
N ASP A 19 -21.69 -13.11 -36.35
CA ASP A 19 -22.98 -12.51 -36.08
C ASP A 19 -22.66 -11.06 -35.69
N MET A 20 -22.93 -10.16 -36.66
CA MET A 20 -23.11 -8.77 -36.35
C MET A 20 -24.17 -8.76 -35.25
N VAL A 21 -23.74 -8.45 -34.04
CA VAL A 21 -24.61 -7.86 -33.03
C VAL A 21 -25.18 -6.64 -33.76
N SER A 22 -26.35 -6.84 -34.41
CA SER A 22 -27.17 -5.75 -34.90
C SER A 22 -27.39 -4.88 -33.67
N GLY A 23 -26.76 -3.72 -33.65
CA GLY A 23 -26.88 -2.76 -32.56
C GLY A 23 -28.23 -2.02 -32.60
N GLU A 24 -29.31 -2.78 -32.76
CA GLU A 24 -30.63 -2.41 -32.32
C GLU A 24 -30.87 -2.89 -30.89
N GLY A 25 -29.93 -2.54 -30.01
CA GLY A 25 -30.23 -2.36 -28.62
C GLY A 25 -31.18 -1.17 -28.54
N GLU A 26 -32.38 -1.37 -28.05
CA GLU A 26 -33.21 -0.32 -27.47
C GLU A 26 -32.30 0.59 -26.69
N GLY A 27 -32.36 1.92 -26.91
CA GLY A 27 -31.38 2.89 -26.51
C GLY A 27 -30.85 2.55 -25.13
N THR A 28 -29.57 2.14 -25.09
CA THR A 28 -28.97 1.48 -23.94
C THR A 28 -29.34 2.25 -22.72
N ASP A 29 -30.01 1.63 -21.77
CA ASP A 29 -30.36 2.24 -20.49
C ASP A 29 -29.15 2.99 -19.98
N ASN A 30 -29.21 4.30 -19.96
CA ASN A 30 -28.14 5.11 -19.40
C ASN A 30 -27.91 4.69 -17.96
N ALA A 31 -26.71 4.85 -17.47
CA ALA A 31 -26.34 4.45 -16.12
C ALA A 31 -25.47 5.50 -15.46
N VAL A 32 -25.51 5.53 -14.13
CA VAL A 32 -24.69 6.41 -13.29
C VAL A 32 -23.58 5.59 -12.65
N TYR A 33 -22.38 6.16 -12.64
CA TYR A 33 -21.21 5.57 -12.01
C TYR A 33 -20.22 6.61 -11.47
N MET A 34 -19.22 6.18 -10.70
CA MET A 34 -18.15 7.04 -10.20
C MET A 34 -16.97 7.03 -11.20
N GLY A 35 -16.73 8.16 -11.85
CA GLY A 35 -15.68 8.30 -12.88
C GLY A 35 -14.26 8.15 -12.35
N ASN A 36 -14.03 8.37 -11.06
CA ASN A 36 -12.74 8.21 -10.41
C ASN A 36 -12.48 6.75 -9.92
N ALA A 37 -13.47 5.90 -10.01
CA ALA A 37 -13.32 4.49 -9.63
C ALA A 37 -12.46 3.77 -10.70
N ASN A 38 -11.15 3.85 -10.55
CA ASN A 38 -10.21 3.06 -11.34
C ASN A 38 -10.26 1.57 -10.91
N SER A 39 -9.43 0.74 -11.53
CA SER A 39 -9.38 -0.70 -11.22
C SER A 39 -9.06 -1.02 -9.76
N SER A 40 -8.40 -0.11 -9.03
CA SER A 40 -8.11 -0.27 -7.60
C SER A 40 -9.22 0.28 -6.69
N GLY A 41 -10.15 1.10 -7.20
CA GLY A 41 -11.19 1.76 -6.40
C GLY A 41 -10.65 2.83 -5.44
N ILE A 42 -9.36 3.18 -5.53
CA ILE A 42 -8.70 4.13 -4.63
C ILE A 42 -8.14 5.32 -5.38
N ILE A 43 -8.30 6.51 -4.78
CA ILE A 43 -7.56 7.72 -5.14
C ILE A 43 -6.83 8.25 -3.91
N SER A 44 -5.73 8.97 -4.12
CA SER A 44 -4.96 9.57 -3.02
C SER A 44 -5.23 11.07 -2.93
N MET A 45 -5.42 11.57 -1.70
CA MET A 45 -5.48 12.99 -1.39
C MET A 45 -4.27 13.34 -0.52
N VAL A 46 -3.43 14.26 -0.99
CA VAL A 46 -2.34 14.81 -0.17
C VAL A 46 -2.93 15.82 0.80
N VAL A 47 -2.64 15.66 2.08
CA VAL A 47 -3.19 16.48 3.17
C VAL A 47 -2.08 17.03 4.03
N ASN A 48 -2.07 18.34 4.22
CA ASN A 48 -1.25 19.04 5.20
C ASN A 48 -2.07 19.31 6.47
N ASN A 49 -1.48 19.20 7.64
CA ASN A 49 -2.22 19.35 8.90
C ASN A 49 -2.85 20.72 9.08
N GLU A 50 -2.15 21.78 8.71
CA GLU A 50 -2.63 23.17 8.88
C GLU A 50 -3.51 23.64 7.73
N LYS A 51 -3.16 23.25 6.50
CA LYS A 51 -3.79 23.74 5.26
C LYS A 51 -4.81 22.79 4.68
N GLY A 52 -4.93 21.59 5.27
CA GLY A 52 -5.81 20.54 4.76
C GLY A 52 -5.40 20.03 3.39
N GLY A 53 -6.38 19.64 2.61
CA GLY A 53 -6.22 19.14 1.24
C GLY A 53 -7.55 19.01 0.55
N SER A 54 -7.54 18.81 -0.77
CA SER A 54 -8.75 18.49 -1.50
C SER A 54 -8.51 17.57 -2.69
N VAL A 55 -9.58 16.90 -3.11
CA VAL A 55 -9.61 16.09 -4.32
C VAL A 55 -11.00 16.17 -4.95
N VAL A 56 -11.07 16.10 -6.26
CA VAL A 56 -12.34 16.11 -6.98
C VAL A 56 -12.76 14.69 -7.30
N ILE A 57 -14.00 14.34 -6.94
CA ILE A 57 -14.69 13.14 -7.39
C ILE A 57 -15.71 13.49 -8.46
N THR A 58 -15.96 12.55 -9.38
CA THR A 58 -16.70 12.84 -10.60
C THR A 58 -17.76 11.78 -10.89
N PRO A 59 -18.98 11.95 -10.34
CA PRO A 59 -20.13 11.16 -10.79
C PRO A 59 -20.37 11.38 -12.29
N ARG A 60 -20.70 10.31 -13.02
CA ARG A 60 -20.84 10.32 -14.48
C ARG A 60 -22.05 9.55 -14.95
N LEU A 61 -22.56 9.96 -16.12
CA LEU A 61 -23.48 9.18 -16.94
C LEU A 61 -22.70 8.38 -17.98
N ALA A 62 -23.18 7.21 -18.33
CA ALA A 62 -22.64 6.40 -19.42
C ALA A 62 -22.85 7.10 -20.78
N ASN A 63 -23.99 7.75 -20.96
CA ASN A 63 -24.35 8.49 -22.18
C ASN A 63 -24.87 9.89 -21.85
N ILE A 64 -24.69 10.83 -22.77
CA ILE A 64 -25.25 12.18 -22.68
C ILE A 64 -26.79 12.10 -22.78
N THR A 65 -27.45 12.96 -22.01
CA THR A 65 -28.92 13.12 -22.06
C THR A 65 -29.27 14.59 -22.28
N ASP A 66 -30.48 14.85 -22.76
CA ASP A 66 -31.10 16.18 -22.92
C ASP A 66 -31.80 16.64 -21.63
N GLN A 67 -31.81 15.82 -20.59
CA GLN A 67 -32.45 16.11 -19.31
C GLN A 67 -31.40 16.31 -18.21
N SER A 68 -31.81 17.01 -17.14
CA SER A 68 -31.02 17.18 -15.94
C SER A 68 -31.16 15.94 -15.04
N VAL A 69 -30.05 15.44 -14.55
CA VAL A 69 -30.02 14.26 -13.67
C VAL A 69 -29.42 14.66 -12.33
N GLU A 70 -30.20 14.55 -11.26
CA GLU A 70 -29.70 14.73 -9.91
C GLU A 70 -29.05 13.42 -9.41
N ILE A 71 -27.89 13.55 -8.79
CA ILE A 71 -27.09 12.43 -8.26
C ILE A 71 -26.73 12.74 -6.82
N THR A 72 -26.93 11.75 -5.95
CA THR A 72 -26.50 11.81 -4.57
C THR A 72 -25.19 11.05 -4.38
N VAL A 73 -24.27 11.69 -3.71
CA VAL A 73 -23.00 11.13 -3.26
C VAL A 73 -22.98 11.15 -1.74
N GLU A 74 -22.64 10.02 -1.12
CA GLU A 74 -22.63 9.87 0.33
C GLU A 74 -21.40 9.12 0.81
N VAL A 75 -21.04 9.36 2.08
CA VAL A 75 -20.05 8.53 2.80
C VAL A 75 -20.61 7.11 2.94
N ASP A 76 -19.76 6.11 2.69
CA ASP A 76 -20.11 4.70 2.70
C ASP A 76 -19.09 3.90 3.52
N GLU A 77 -19.29 3.84 4.82
CA GLU A 77 -18.35 3.18 5.73
C GLU A 77 -18.25 1.66 5.47
N GLN A 78 -19.34 1.02 5.02
CA GLN A 78 -19.33 -0.39 4.67
C GLN A 78 -18.34 -0.69 3.54
N LEU A 79 -18.22 0.20 2.56
CA LEU A 79 -17.22 0.09 1.49
C LEU A 79 -15.80 -0.02 2.04
N LEU A 80 -15.47 0.73 3.10
CA LEU A 80 -14.15 0.72 3.72
C LEU A 80 -13.90 -0.59 4.47
N GLU A 81 -14.90 -1.10 5.18
CA GLU A 81 -14.82 -2.39 5.87
C GLU A 81 -14.58 -3.55 4.87
N GLU A 82 -15.34 -3.58 3.77
CA GLU A 82 -15.19 -4.58 2.72
C GLU A 82 -13.80 -4.51 2.07
N TYR A 83 -13.31 -3.30 1.84
CA TYR A 83 -11.98 -3.08 1.28
C TYR A 83 -10.88 -3.56 2.22
N ASN A 84 -10.94 -3.22 3.51
CA ASN A 84 -9.99 -3.68 4.52
C ASN A 84 -9.99 -5.20 4.63
N ALA A 85 -11.16 -5.83 4.67
CA ALA A 85 -11.29 -7.28 4.73
C ALA A 85 -10.64 -7.98 3.51
N LYS A 86 -10.79 -7.39 2.32
CA LYS A 86 -10.23 -7.92 1.07
C LYS A 86 -8.72 -7.75 0.97
N THR A 87 -8.18 -6.64 1.46
CA THR A 87 -6.77 -6.26 1.26
C THR A 87 -5.88 -6.53 2.47
N GLY A 88 -6.48 -6.78 3.65
CA GLY A 88 -5.75 -6.89 4.92
C GLY A 88 -5.21 -5.56 5.43
N LEU A 89 -5.64 -4.42 4.84
CA LEU A 89 -5.30 -3.09 5.32
C LEU A 89 -6.17 -2.73 6.54
N ALA A 90 -5.70 -1.73 7.31
CA ALA A 90 -6.39 -1.20 8.48
C ALA A 90 -6.65 0.31 8.29
N LEU A 91 -7.35 0.67 7.21
CA LEU A 91 -7.76 2.04 6.98
C LEU A 91 -8.92 2.40 7.94
N GLU A 92 -8.80 3.52 8.63
CA GLU A 92 -9.87 4.04 9.49
C GLU A 92 -10.66 5.13 8.75
N PRO A 93 -11.98 5.24 8.96
CA PRO A 93 -12.76 6.30 8.35
C PRO A 93 -12.42 7.66 8.97
N MET A 94 -12.30 8.70 8.14
CA MET A 94 -12.32 10.07 8.61
C MET A 94 -13.75 10.47 8.91
N SER A 95 -13.99 11.12 10.06
CA SER A 95 -15.32 11.58 10.45
C SER A 95 -15.91 12.53 9.41
N ALA A 96 -17.17 12.35 9.06
CA ALA A 96 -17.87 13.17 8.09
C ALA A 96 -17.95 14.66 8.50
N GLU A 97 -17.76 14.98 9.79
CA GLU A 97 -17.74 16.34 10.29
C GLU A 97 -16.42 17.08 10.04
N ASP A 98 -15.33 16.36 9.74
CA ASP A 98 -14.00 16.93 9.58
C ASP A 98 -13.63 17.23 8.11
N PHE A 99 -14.54 16.99 7.19
CA PHE A 99 -14.42 17.38 5.79
C PHE A 99 -15.75 17.83 5.21
N VAL A 100 -15.71 18.49 4.07
CA VAL A 100 -16.89 18.94 3.37
C VAL A 100 -16.88 18.47 1.92
N PHE A 101 -18.06 18.19 1.41
CA PHE A 101 -18.33 18.13 -0.03
C PHE A 101 -18.67 19.53 -0.52
N VAL A 102 -17.93 20.01 -1.50
CA VAL A 102 -18.14 21.32 -2.13
C VAL A 102 -18.63 21.12 -3.55
N THR A 103 -19.81 21.59 -3.84
CA THR A 103 -20.43 21.51 -5.18
C THR A 103 -20.03 22.70 -6.06
N LYS A 104 -20.35 22.64 -7.34
CA LYS A 104 -19.99 23.70 -8.31
C LYS A 104 -20.54 25.08 -7.94
N ASP A 105 -21.68 25.15 -7.27
CA ASP A 105 -22.31 26.36 -6.75
C ASP A 105 -21.75 26.80 -5.39
N LYS A 106 -20.64 26.19 -4.96
CA LYS A 106 -19.93 26.46 -3.70
C LYS A 106 -20.74 26.15 -2.45
N LYS A 107 -21.74 25.31 -2.56
CA LYS A 107 -22.47 24.79 -1.39
C LYS A 107 -21.60 23.75 -0.69
N GLU A 108 -21.39 23.91 0.58
CA GLU A 108 -20.67 22.97 1.46
C GLU A 108 -21.67 22.11 2.22
N THR A 109 -21.41 20.81 2.28
CA THR A 109 -22.24 19.83 3.02
C THR A 109 -21.36 18.76 3.65
N HIS A 110 -21.82 18.17 4.74
CA HIS A 110 -21.17 17.07 5.43
C HIS A 110 -21.85 15.73 5.12
N GLY A 111 -21.07 14.70 4.97
CA GLY A 111 -21.53 13.31 4.80
C GLY A 111 -22.29 13.00 3.52
N LYS A 112 -22.94 14.01 2.90
CA LYS A 112 -23.81 13.84 1.73
C LYS A 112 -23.79 15.09 0.85
N ALA A 113 -23.73 14.90 -0.47
CA ALA A 113 -23.90 15.97 -1.48
C ALA A 113 -24.89 15.56 -2.57
N VAL A 114 -25.67 16.52 -3.06
CA VAL A 114 -26.50 16.35 -4.27
C VAL A 114 -25.93 17.23 -5.35
N VAL A 115 -25.68 16.67 -6.51
CA VAL A 115 -25.15 17.37 -7.69
C VAL A 115 -26.00 17.08 -8.91
N THR A 116 -26.02 18.03 -9.85
CA THR A 116 -26.80 17.92 -11.07
C THR A 116 -25.89 17.80 -12.27
N ILE A 117 -26.08 16.78 -13.09
CA ILE A 117 -25.54 16.69 -14.44
C ILE A 117 -26.56 17.34 -15.36
N GLY A 118 -26.20 18.48 -15.97
CA GLY A 118 -27.10 19.24 -16.84
C GLY A 118 -27.26 18.62 -18.23
N PRO A 119 -28.26 19.10 -19.02
CA PRO A 119 -28.45 18.66 -20.38
C PRO A 119 -27.17 18.79 -21.22
N GLY A 120 -26.87 17.81 -22.04
CA GLY A 120 -25.67 17.79 -22.87
C GLY A 120 -24.35 17.54 -22.11
N GLN A 121 -24.41 17.33 -20.80
CA GLN A 121 -23.26 16.97 -19.98
C GLN A 121 -23.30 15.48 -19.62
N TYR A 122 -22.15 14.93 -19.30
CA TYR A 122 -22.03 13.53 -18.86
C TYR A 122 -21.38 13.38 -17.49
N ASN A 123 -21.02 14.47 -16.83
CA ASN A 123 -20.46 14.42 -15.48
C ASN A 123 -20.84 15.66 -14.66
N ALA A 124 -20.72 15.50 -13.35
CA ALA A 124 -20.66 16.58 -12.37
C ALA A 124 -19.42 16.42 -11.51
N SER A 125 -19.00 17.48 -10.85
CA SER A 125 -17.83 17.47 -9.98
C SER A 125 -18.24 17.77 -8.55
N VAL A 126 -17.68 17.02 -7.59
CA VAL A 126 -17.76 17.28 -6.16
C VAL A 126 -16.34 17.37 -5.65
N GLU A 127 -15.96 18.49 -5.08
CA GLU A 127 -14.70 18.61 -4.37
C GLU A 127 -14.88 18.08 -2.95
N VAL A 128 -14.05 17.12 -2.55
CA VAL A 128 -13.93 16.65 -1.16
C VAL A 128 -12.80 17.43 -0.54
N LYS A 129 -13.09 18.27 0.46
CA LYS A 129 -12.14 19.20 1.06
C LYS A 129 -12.02 18.98 2.55
N ILE A 130 -10.79 18.81 3.01
CA ILE A 130 -10.41 18.78 4.42
C ILE A 130 -9.79 20.14 4.75
N PRO A 131 -10.33 20.93 5.68
CA PRO A 131 -9.78 22.26 6.00
C PRO A 131 -8.48 22.18 6.78
N SER A 132 -8.37 21.25 7.72
CA SER A 132 -7.20 20.98 8.54
C SER A 132 -7.31 19.58 9.15
N VAL A 133 -6.21 19.06 9.72
CA VAL A 133 -6.20 17.76 10.40
C VAL A 133 -5.70 17.91 11.81
N ASP A 134 -6.53 17.54 12.79
CA ASP A 134 -6.12 17.42 14.19
C ASP A 134 -5.32 16.12 14.40
N GLU A 135 -4.04 16.26 14.75
CA GLU A 135 -3.14 15.11 14.96
C GLU A 135 -3.54 14.24 16.16
N ASN A 136 -4.22 14.78 17.14
CA ASN A 136 -4.70 13.99 18.28
C ASN A 136 -5.85 13.08 17.87
N LYS A 137 -6.74 13.55 16.98
CA LYS A 137 -7.85 12.78 16.45
C LYS A 137 -7.41 11.83 15.33
N TYR A 138 -6.44 12.26 14.53
CA TYR A 138 -5.92 11.54 13.37
C TYR A 138 -4.39 11.37 13.49
N PRO A 139 -3.91 10.46 14.36
CA PRO A 139 -2.48 10.27 14.59
C PRO A 139 -1.76 9.71 13.35
N TYR A 140 -0.48 10.02 13.21
CA TYR A 140 0.35 9.52 12.10
C TYR A 140 0.56 8.00 12.10
N SER A 141 0.38 7.35 13.25
CA SER A 141 0.47 5.89 13.39
C SER A 141 -0.67 5.12 12.71
N LYS A 142 -1.69 5.83 12.22
CA LYS A 142 -2.86 5.26 11.55
C LYS A 142 -3.05 5.85 10.17
N ARG A 143 -3.73 5.11 9.33
CA ARG A 143 -4.11 5.55 7.97
C ARG A 143 -5.60 5.82 7.92
N PHE A 144 -5.94 6.96 7.35
CA PHE A 144 -7.33 7.39 7.24
C PHE A 144 -7.78 7.47 5.79
N ALA A 145 -9.06 7.25 5.58
CA ALA A 145 -9.68 7.33 4.27
C ALA A 145 -11.10 7.88 4.36
N ILE A 146 -11.59 8.43 3.25
CA ILE A 146 -12.98 8.83 3.07
C ILE A 146 -13.57 7.92 2.00
N PRO A 147 -14.40 6.94 2.39
CA PRO A 147 -15.12 6.09 1.45
C PRO A 147 -16.35 6.82 0.94
N VAL A 148 -16.55 6.86 -0.37
CA VAL A 148 -17.63 7.60 -1.01
C VAL A 148 -18.31 6.77 -2.07
N SER A 149 -19.64 6.75 -2.07
CA SER A 149 -20.47 6.04 -3.05
C SER A 149 -21.52 6.96 -3.68
N VAL A 150 -21.86 6.68 -4.93
CA VAL A 150 -23.09 7.18 -5.52
C VAL A 150 -24.23 6.31 -4.99
N THR A 151 -25.18 6.92 -4.27
CA THR A 151 -26.26 6.20 -3.58
C THR A 151 -27.62 6.35 -4.26
N HIS A 152 -27.81 7.45 -5.00
CA HIS A 152 -29.10 7.72 -5.69
C HIS A 152 -28.90 8.49 -6.99
N SER A 153 -29.80 8.25 -7.92
CA SER A 153 -29.97 9.03 -9.15
C SER A 153 -31.45 9.25 -9.42
N SER A 154 -31.83 10.46 -9.83
CA SER A 154 -33.22 10.80 -10.10
C SER A 154 -33.81 10.09 -11.32
N MET A 155 -32.96 9.55 -12.22
CA MET A 155 -33.44 9.08 -13.52
C MET A 155 -32.90 7.70 -13.90
N TYR A 156 -31.61 7.45 -13.76
CA TYR A 156 -30.96 6.27 -14.30
C TYR A 156 -30.49 5.32 -13.20
N LYS A 157 -30.39 4.03 -13.52
CA LYS A 157 -29.86 3.03 -12.60
C LYS A 157 -28.39 3.30 -12.25
N LEU A 158 -28.01 2.95 -11.05
CA LEU A 158 -26.61 2.94 -10.64
C LEU A 158 -25.95 1.66 -11.15
N LEU A 159 -24.73 1.77 -11.66
CA LEU A 159 -23.92 0.58 -11.92
C LEU A 159 -23.55 -0.08 -10.58
N SER A 160 -23.56 -1.41 -10.56
CA SER A 160 -23.11 -2.17 -9.39
C SER A 160 -21.62 -1.93 -9.10
N SER A 161 -20.83 -1.73 -10.16
CA SER A 161 -19.42 -1.35 -10.13
C SER A 161 -19.05 -0.70 -11.48
N PRO A 162 -18.34 0.43 -11.50
CA PRO A 162 -17.81 1.22 -10.37
C PRO A 162 -18.79 2.32 -9.92
N LYS A 163 -19.33 2.24 -8.73
CA LYS A 163 -20.18 3.30 -8.15
C LYS A 163 -19.53 4.04 -6.98
N SER A 164 -18.35 3.58 -6.56
CA SER A 164 -17.72 4.00 -5.31
C SER A 164 -16.24 4.27 -5.50
N THR A 165 -15.66 5.07 -4.62
CA THR A 165 -14.21 5.30 -4.53
C THR A 165 -13.80 5.50 -3.08
N ILE A 166 -12.58 5.07 -2.74
CA ILE A 166 -11.97 5.32 -1.44
C ILE A 166 -10.89 6.38 -1.62
N ILE A 167 -11.05 7.50 -0.94
CA ILE A 167 -10.07 8.60 -0.93
C ILE A 167 -9.13 8.35 0.23
N ARG A 168 -7.95 7.79 -0.07
CA ARG A 168 -6.92 7.55 0.93
C ARG A 168 -6.15 8.84 1.22
N LEU A 169 -6.07 9.21 2.50
CA LEU A 169 -5.31 10.38 2.93
C LEU A 169 -3.82 10.05 2.95
N SER A 170 -3.04 10.89 2.28
CA SER A 170 -1.58 10.84 2.26
C SER A 170 -1.05 12.09 2.95
N ARG A 171 -0.55 11.95 4.18
CA ARG A 171 -0.02 13.07 4.95
C ARG A 171 1.46 13.22 4.72
N GLU A 172 1.91 14.45 4.60
CA GLU A 172 3.33 14.77 4.56
C GLU A 172 3.95 14.48 5.92
N LEU A 173 4.92 13.59 5.95
CA LEU A 173 5.64 13.22 7.16
C LEU A 173 7.05 13.79 7.11
N VAL A 174 7.36 14.69 8.05
CA VAL A 174 8.72 15.16 8.30
C VAL A 174 9.32 14.31 9.41
N THR A 175 10.37 13.57 9.11
CA THR A 175 11.04 12.69 10.08
C THR A 175 12.55 12.95 10.09
N SER A 176 13.18 12.69 11.21
CA SER A 176 14.63 12.72 11.34
C SER A 176 15.26 11.52 10.64
N VAL A 177 16.39 11.72 10.01
CA VAL A 177 17.13 10.70 9.28
C VAL A 177 18.55 10.60 9.84
N GLY A 178 18.92 9.41 10.30
CA GLY A 178 20.30 9.10 10.67
C GLY A 178 21.16 8.96 9.40
N ARG A 179 22.32 9.63 9.36
CA ARG A 179 23.30 9.48 8.29
C ARG A 179 24.57 8.82 8.81
N PHE A 180 24.94 7.73 8.19
CA PHE A 180 26.20 7.05 8.47
C PHE A 180 27.22 7.34 7.36
N SER A 181 28.23 8.12 7.71
CA SER A 181 29.34 8.46 6.80
C SER A 181 30.46 7.40 6.81
N HIS A 182 30.49 6.54 7.82
CA HIS A 182 31.46 5.48 8.02
C HIS A 182 30.75 4.24 8.58
N ALA A 183 31.46 3.11 8.66
CA ALA A 183 30.98 1.96 9.39
C ALA A 183 30.63 2.34 10.82
N GLY A 184 29.49 1.94 11.27
CA GLY A 184 29.00 2.28 12.60
C GLY A 184 27.87 1.39 13.05
N SER A 185 27.49 1.51 14.31
CA SER A 185 26.35 0.81 14.87
C SER A 185 25.53 1.77 15.72
N ILE A 186 24.22 1.63 15.64
CA ILE A 186 23.32 2.20 16.65
C ILE A 186 23.06 1.05 17.65
N ALA A 187 23.51 1.24 18.88
CA ALA A 187 23.14 0.32 19.94
C ALA A 187 21.68 0.57 20.32
N LEU A 188 20.85 -0.42 20.08
CA LEU A 188 19.47 -0.40 20.54
C LEU A 188 19.48 -1.00 21.95
N VAL A 189 18.80 -0.33 22.88
CA VAL A 189 18.68 -0.83 24.26
C VAL A 189 17.77 -2.05 24.22
N PRO A 190 18.26 -3.28 24.51
CA PRO A 190 17.43 -4.47 24.46
C PRO A 190 16.34 -4.38 25.53
N ASN A 191 15.11 -4.38 25.10
CA ASN A 191 13.96 -4.59 25.95
C ASN A 191 14.01 -6.03 26.54
N ALA A 192 13.42 -6.23 27.70
CA ALA A 192 13.37 -7.55 28.34
C ALA A 192 12.67 -8.61 27.46
N GLU A 193 11.74 -8.20 26.64
CA GLU A 193 11.01 -9.05 25.69
C GLU A 193 11.92 -9.64 24.60
N LEU A 194 12.93 -8.90 24.15
CA LEU A 194 13.92 -9.39 23.19
C LEU A 194 14.74 -10.58 23.71
N ARG A 195 14.80 -10.76 25.02
CA ARG A 195 15.54 -11.85 25.65
C ARG A 195 14.73 -13.14 25.80
N LYS A 196 13.42 -13.08 25.52
CA LYS A 196 12.56 -14.25 25.52
C LYS A 196 12.67 -14.99 24.19
N PRO A 197 12.61 -16.31 24.15
CA PRO A 197 12.48 -17.03 22.90
C PRO A 197 11.21 -16.61 22.16
N MET A 198 11.35 -16.25 20.89
CA MET A 198 10.24 -15.85 20.04
C MET A 198 10.20 -16.71 18.78
N ASN A 199 9.13 -17.47 18.61
CA ASN A 199 8.90 -18.25 17.40
C ASN A 199 8.45 -17.38 16.22
N ASN A 200 7.83 -16.26 16.54
CA ASN A 200 7.34 -15.28 15.58
C ASN A 200 7.87 -13.90 15.94
N TRP A 201 8.41 -13.21 14.96
CA TRP A 201 8.84 -11.82 15.10
C TRP A 201 8.91 -11.12 13.73
N THR A 202 8.87 -9.80 13.73
CA THR A 202 9.09 -9.00 12.54
C THR A 202 10.09 -7.90 12.84
N MET A 203 11.07 -7.74 11.97
CA MET A 203 11.95 -6.56 11.93
C MET A 203 11.70 -5.76 10.69
N GLN A 204 11.68 -4.44 10.84
CA GLN A 204 11.51 -3.52 9.72
C GLN A 204 12.49 -2.36 9.86
N VAL A 205 13.08 -1.95 8.73
CA VAL A 205 13.97 -0.80 8.67
C VAL A 205 13.83 -0.09 7.33
N SER A 206 13.79 1.23 7.34
CA SER A 206 13.86 2.04 6.13
C SER A 206 15.30 2.54 5.95
N MET A 207 15.90 2.22 4.81
CA MET A 207 17.27 2.57 4.48
C MET A 207 17.37 3.15 3.06
N LEU A 208 18.30 4.10 2.88
CA LEU A 208 18.67 4.59 1.56
C LEU A 208 20.17 4.39 1.38
N TYR A 209 20.52 3.63 0.36
CA TYR A 209 21.90 3.39 -0.06
C TYR A 209 22.18 4.19 -1.34
N PRO A 210 22.92 5.30 -1.29
CA PRO A 210 23.30 6.04 -2.48
C PRO A 210 24.17 5.19 -3.43
N ARG A 211 24.92 4.26 -2.85
CA ARG A 211 25.73 3.27 -3.57
C ARG A 211 25.54 1.90 -2.94
N MET A 212 25.30 0.91 -3.75
CA MET A 212 25.35 -0.50 -3.38
C MET A 212 26.48 -1.16 -4.15
N THR A 213 27.14 -2.12 -3.54
CA THR A 213 28.24 -2.81 -4.17
C THR A 213 28.20 -4.30 -3.91
N SER A 214 29.12 -5.04 -4.53
CA SER A 214 29.31 -6.47 -4.33
C SER A 214 29.93 -6.85 -2.99
N SER A 215 30.33 -5.90 -2.17
CA SER A 215 30.93 -6.19 -0.88
C SER A 215 29.94 -6.02 0.28
N ASN A 216 30.27 -6.63 1.39
CA ASN A 216 29.52 -6.87 2.61
C ASN A 216 28.86 -5.64 3.26
N GLN A 217 27.77 -5.13 2.69
CA GLN A 217 26.95 -4.14 3.35
C GLN A 217 25.92 -4.83 4.22
N THR A 218 25.93 -4.58 5.50
CA THR A 218 24.95 -5.15 6.45
C THR A 218 23.71 -4.25 6.49
N VAL A 219 22.54 -4.86 6.47
CA VAL A 219 21.25 -4.15 6.70
C VAL A 219 20.98 -4.07 8.18
N MET A 220 20.91 -5.23 8.84
CA MET A 220 20.62 -5.35 10.26
C MET A 220 21.31 -6.58 10.82
N SER A 221 21.82 -6.46 12.03
CA SER A 221 22.37 -7.57 12.78
C SER A 221 21.93 -7.47 14.23
N ILE A 222 21.40 -8.56 14.77
CA ILE A 222 21.05 -8.68 16.19
C ILE A 222 21.81 -9.87 16.77
N GLY A 223 22.60 -9.60 17.78
CA GLY A 223 23.39 -10.61 18.46
C GLY A 223 24.85 -10.25 18.67
N SER A 224 25.68 -11.22 19.08
CA SER A 224 27.08 -11.03 19.46
C SER A 224 28.09 -11.31 18.34
N GLY A 225 27.62 -11.57 17.11
CA GLY A 225 28.49 -11.91 15.99
C GLY A 225 27.70 -12.38 14.76
N THR A 226 28.37 -13.10 13.87
CA THR A 226 27.78 -13.61 12.61
C THR A 226 26.83 -14.81 12.83
N GLY A 227 26.66 -15.28 14.06
CA GLY A 227 25.90 -16.49 14.37
C GLY A 227 24.40 -16.28 14.60
N ASP A 228 24.00 -15.04 14.93
CA ASP A 228 22.60 -14.75 15.22
C ASP A 228 21.86 -14.28 13.94
N PHE A 229 21.01 -13.27 14.03
CA PHE A 229 20.37 -12.72 12.85
C PHE A 229 21.30 -11.73 12.14
N TYR A 230 21.80 -12.11 10.96
CA TYR A 230 22.71 -11.29 10.16
C TYR A 230 22.27 -11.22 8.71
N THR A 231 22.16 -10.01 8.17
CA THR A 231 21.69 -9.77 6.81
C THR A 231 22.67 -8.90 6.02
N ARG A 232 22.72 -9.09 4.73
CA ARG A 232 23.52 -8.31 3.79
C ARG A 232 22.66 -7.80 2.64
N ILE A 233 23.14 -6.77 1.97
CA ILE A 233 22.53 -6.18 0.78
C ILE A 233 23.53 -6.12 -0.37
N HIS A 234 23.02 -6.35 -1.58
CA HIS A 234 23.79 -6.30 -2.82
C HIS A 234 22.88 -5.78 -3.95
N GLU A 235 23.38 -4.92 -4.83
CA GLU A 235 22.59 -4.28 -5.89
C GLU A 235 21.86 -5.31 -6.78
N GLU A 236 22.56 -6.32 -7.29
CA GLU A 236 22.00 -7.30 -8.23
C GLU A 236 21.38 -8.52 -7.55
N ARG A 237 21.94 -8.93 -6.40
CA ARG A 237 21.51 -10.15 -5.69
C ARG A 237 20.44 -9.91 -4.63
N GLY A 238 20.17 -8.64 -4.34
CA GLY A 238 19.17 -8.27 -3.35
C GLY A 238 19.62 -8.43 -1.91
N ILE A 239 18.84 -9.12 -1.09
CA ILE A 239 19.07 -9.28 0.35
C ILE A 239 19.49 -10.71 0.65
N GLN A 240 20.50 -10.86 1.49
CA GLN A 240 20.99 -12.14 2.01
C GLN A 240 20.54 -12.31 3.47
N ILE A 241 20.01 -13.49 3.78
CA ILE A 241 19.85 -13.98 5.15
C ILE A 241 21.02 -14.97 5.42
N LYS A 242 22.01 -14.50 6.17
CA LYS A 242 23.21 -15.32 6.35
C LYS A 242 23.05 -16.42 7.40
N ASN A 243 22.47 -16.15 8.51
CA ASN A 243 22.13 -17.11 9.59
C ASN A 243 23.06 -18.35 9.67
N GLY A 244 24.38 -18.12 9.68
CA GLY A 244 25.39 -19.19 9.73
C GLY A 244 25.62 -19.93 8.41
N ARG A 245 24.95 -19.59 7.31
CA ARG A 245 25.09 -20.21 5.98
C ARG A 245 25.65 -19.21 4.97
N ASP A 246 26.36 -19.73 3.98
CA ASP A 246 26.79 -19.01 2.78
C ASP A 246 26.36 -19.82 1.54
N GLY A 247 25.98 -19.14 0.48
CA GLY A 247 25.55 -19.77 -0.77
C GLY A 247 24.60 -18.88 -1.56
N ASP A 248 24.30 -19.27 -2.78
CA ASP A 248 23.40 -18.52 -3.66
C ASP A 248 21.95 -18.66 -3.21
N ASP A 249 21.60 -19.72 -2.55
CA ASP A 249 20.29 -20.00 -1.98
C ASP A 249 19.92 -19.05 -0.83
N THR A 250 20.92 -18.41 -0.19
CA THR A 250 20.75 -17.47 0.90
C THR A 250 20.38 -16.05 0.45
N TRP A 251 20.37 -15.78 -0.86
CA TRP A 251 20.02 -14.49 -1.47
C TRP A 251 18.59 -14.47 -2.01
N THR A 252 17.97 -13.30 -2.01
CA THR A 252 16.66 -13.10 -2.66
C THR A 252 16.75 -13.19 -4.17
N ASN A 253 17.91 -12.90 -4.75
CA ASN A 253 18.19 -12.86 -6.17
C ASN A 253 17.24 -11.94 -6.96
N LYS A 254 16.81 -10.83 -6.32
CA LYS A 254 16.06 -9.76 -6.94
C LYS A 254 16.85 -8.46 -6.83
N PRO A 255 17.14 -7.75 -7.93
CA PRO A 255 17.86 -6.48 -7.92
C PRO A 255 17.16 -5.42 -7.08
N LEU A 256 17.94 -4.55 -6.46
CA LEU A 256 17.45 -3.46 -5.62
C LEU A 256 17.78 -2.10 -6.24
N ALA A 257 16.90 -1.12 -6.05
CA ALA A 257 17.10 0.23 -6.54
C ALA A 257 18.04 1.02 -5.63
N LYS A 258 19.24 1.37 -6.11
CA LYS A 258 20.14 2.30 -5.41
C LYS A 258 19.62 3.75 -5.45
N GLY A 259 19.98 4.54 -4.46
CA GLY A 259 19.59 5.95 -4.37
C GLY A 259 18.10 6.17 -4.09
N LYS A 260 17.38 5.12 -3.73
CA LYS A 260 15.98 5.19 -3.30
C LYS A 260 15.82 4.64 -1.90
N TRP A 261 14.80 5.10 -1.20
CA TRP A 261 14.41 4.51 0.06
C TRP A 261 13.91 3.09 -0.16
N LEU A 262 14.46 2.17 0.61
CA LEU A 262 14.05 0.76 0.68
C LEU A 262 13.48 0.54 2.07
N ASN A 263 12.22 0.17 2.15
CA ASN A 263 11.63 -0.35 3.37
C ASN A 263 11.80 -1.86 3.36
N ILE A 264 12.61 -2.38 4.25
CA ILE A 264 12.99 -3.78 4.31
C ILE A 264 12.34 -4.40 5.52
N SER A 265 11.56 -5.45 5.33
CA SER A 265 10.91 -6.20 6.40
C SER A 265 11.35 -7.65 6.38
N PHE A 266 11.69 -8.17 7.56
CA PHE A 266 12.02 -9.56 7.82
C PHE A 266 10.95 -10.14 8.71
N VAL A 267 10.17 -11.10 8.23
CA VAL A 267 9.09 -11.74 8.98
C VAL A 267 9.47 -13.18 9.27
N HIS A 268 9.84 -13.45 10.51
CA HIS A 268 10.11 -14.80 10.99
C HIS A 268 8.82 -15.44 11.50
N LYS A 269 8.52 -16.63 11.00
CA LYS A 269 7.29 -17.33 11.32
C LYS A 269 7.57 -18.78 11.72
N ASP A 270 6.87 -19.21 12.76
CA ASP A 270 6.86 -20.60 13.26
C ASP A 270 8.26 -21.18 13.53
N ALA A 271 9.20 -20.33 13.92
CA ALA A 271 10.60 -20.64 14.21
C ALA A 271 11.37 -21.35 13.07
N SER A 272 10.84 -21.35 11.85
CA SER A 272 11.38 -22.16 10.75
C SER A 272 11.56 -21.45 9.43
N CYS A 273 10.94 -20.29 9.22
CA CYS A 273 11.07 -19.55 7.97
C CYS A 273 11.16 -18.05 8.17
N ILE A 274 11.85 -17.38 7.25
CA ILE A 274 11.90 -15.91 7.15
C ILE A 274 11.44 -15.50 5.77
N SER A 275 10.41 -14.67 5.74
CA SER A 275 9.99 -13.95 4.53
C SER A 275 10.61 -12.56 4.50
N VAL A 276 11.20 -12.19 3.37
CA VAL A 276 11.82 -10.89 3.14
C VAL A 276 10.93 -10.08 2.21
N TYR A 277 10.56 -8.89 2.66
CA TYR A 277 9.80 -7.93 1.86
C TYR A 277 10.64 -6.67 1.61
N VAL A 278 10.48 -6.07 0.45
CA VAL A 278 11.06 -4.77 0.10
C VAL A 278 9.95 -3.91 -0.48
N ASN A 279 9.72 -2.75 0.14
CA ASN A 279 8.64 -1.84 -0.22
C ASN A 279 7.26 -2.53 -0.31
N GLY A 280 6.97 -3.40 0.68
CA GLY A 280 5.73 -4.16 0.75
C GLY A 280 5.65 -5.39 -0.17
N GLU A 281 6.60 -5.56 -1.09
CA GLU A 281 6.61 -6.68 -2.04
C GLU A 281 7.44 -7.86 -1.51
N LEU A 282 6.87 -9.06 -1.48
CA LEU A 282 7.57 -10.28 -1.10
C LEU A 282 8.71 -10.58 -2.08
N GLN A 283 9.92 -10.65 -1.57
CA GLN A 283 11.11 -10.99 -2.33
C GLN A 283 11.38 -12.49 -2.37
N LYS A 284 11.41 -13.11 -1.20
CA LYS A 284 11.64 -14.55 -1.02
C LYS A 284 11.31 -14.98 0.40
N THR A 285 10.92 -16.24 0.55
CA THR A 285 10.85 -16.93 1.84
C THR A 285 11.98 -17.95 1.92
N PHE A 286 12.70 -17.94 3.04
CA PHE A 286 13.81 -18.85 3.32
C PHE A 286 13.41 -19.81 4.44
N GLU A 287 13.77 -21.07 4.29
CA GLU A 287 13.82 -21.98 5.43
C GLU A 287 15.03 -21.64 6.28
N THR A 288 14.84 -21.55 7.59
CA THR A 288 15.89 -21.22 8.55
C THR A 288 15.84 -22.16 9.73
N SER A 289 16.97 -22.29 10.44
CA SER A 289 16.93 -22.81 11.81
C SER A 289 16.24 -21.80 12.73
N PRO A 290 15.67 -22.24 13.85
CA PRO A 290 15.10 -21.33 14.84
C PRO A 290 16.10 -20.22 15.22
N ILE A 291 15.60 -18.97 15.23
CA ILE A 291 16.40 -17.81 15.61
C ILE A 291 15.85 -17.30 16.93
N TYR A 292 16.67 -17.40 17.97
CA TYR A 292 16.33 -16.98 19.32
C TYR A 292 17.28 -15.87 19.77
N PHE A 293 16.72 -14.78 20.23
CA PHE A 293 17.47 -13.63 20.71
C PHE A 293 17.79 -13.69 22.21
N SER A 294 17.64 -14.84 22.85
CA SER A 294 17.83 -15.04 24.30
C SER A 294 19.21 -14.65 24.84
N ASN A 295 20.23 -14.70 23.99
CA ASN A 295 21.63 -14.38 24.32
C ASN A 295 22.10 -13.03 23.80
N ILE A 296 21.18 -12.12 23.47
CA ILE A 296 21.52 -10.82 22.90
C ILE A 296 22.36 -10.00 23.88
N LYS A 297 23.61 -9.78 23.56
CA LYS A 297 24.50 -8.83 24.25
C LYS A 297 24.41 -7.44 23.65
N LYS A 298 24.09 -7.34 22.35
CA LYS A 298 23.90 -6.07 21.61
C LYS A 298 22.81 -6.27 20.57
N CYS A 299 21.87 -5.35 20.53
CA CYS A 299 21.02 -5.15 19.38
C CYS A 299 21.56 -3.94 18.65
N CYS A 300 22.08 -4.10 17.46
CA CYS A 300 22.66 -2.99 16.71
C CYS A 300 22.21 -3.03 15.24
N LEU A 301 21.90 -1.86 14.73
CA LEU A 301 22.02 -1.59 13.32
C LEU A 301 23.52 -1.46 13.03
N TYR A 302 24.07 -2.43 12.35
CA TYR A 302 25.47 -2.41 11.97
C TYR A 302 25.57 -2.15 10.46
N ILE A 303 26.24 -1.08 10.10
CA ILE A 303 26.57 -0.76 8.72
C ILE A 303 28.04 -1.09 8.56
N GLY A 304 28.31 -2.28 8.05
CA GLY A 304 29.67 -2.74 7.78
C GLY A 304 30.14 -2.21 6.44
N ASN A 305 31.39 -1.86 6.37
CA ASN A 305 32.20 -1.38 5.28
C ASN A 305 32.05 0.10 4.90
N THR A 306 33.17 0.82 5.12
CA THR A 306 33.29 2.28 5.00
C THR A 306 33.37 2.79 3.57
N GLU A 307 33.72 1.97 2.60
CA GLU A 307 33.91 2.39 1.20
C GLU A 307 32.63 2.88 0.54
N TYR A 308 31.47 2.56 1.16
CA TYR A 308 30.14 2.79 0.60
C TYR A 308 29.29 3.73 1.43
N SER A 309 29.96 4.61 2.14
CA SER A 309 29.46 5.58 3.08
C SER A 309 28.32 6.46 2.55
N ASN A 310 27.59 7.05 3.46
CA ASN A 310 26.38 7.84 3.34
C ASN A 310 25.08 6.99 3.23
N VAL A 311 25.00 5.92 4.01
CA VAL A 311 23.74 5.25 4.21
C VAL A 311 22.85 6.09 5.12
N TYR A 312 21.61 6.26 4.72
CA TYR A 312 20.60 6.93 5.52
C TYR A 312 19.64 5.91 6.10
N ILE A 313 19.28 6.08 7.37
CA ILE A 313 18.38 5.19 8.09
C ILE A 313 17.29 5.99 8.78
N ARG A 314 16.08 5.48 8.72
CA ARG A 314 14.94 5.89 9.52
C ARG A 314 14.12 4.67 9.90
N GLU A 315 13.32 4.77 10.95
CA GLU A 315 12.29 3.79 11.27
C GLU A 315 12.83 2.35 11.42
N ALA A 316 13.69 2.11 12.42
CA ALA A 316 14.10 0.76 12.78
C ALA A 316 13.15 0.19 13.85
N ARG A 317 12.49 -0.92 13.58
CA ARG A 317 11.39 -1.44 14.40
C ARG A 317 11.47 -2.94 14.57
N MET A 318 10.93 -3.45 15.67
CA MET A 318 10.76 -4.88 15.88
C MET A 318 9.47 -5.19 16.64
N TRP A 319 8.75 -6.19 16.17
CA TRP A 319 7.55 -6.74 16.81
C TRP A 319 7.82 -8.19 17.28
N ASN A 320 7.21 -8.58 18.39
CA ASN A 320 7.26 -9.95 18.92
C ASN A 320 6.22 -10.89 18.27
N ARG A 321 5.76 -10.54 17.07
CA ARG A 321 4.84 -11.33 16.26
C ARG A 321 5.18 -11.24 14.77
N ALA A 322 4.71 -12.19 13.99
CA ALA A 322 4.75 -12.11 12.55
C ALA A 322 3.65 -11.13 12.07
N LEU A 323 4.04 -10.06 11.37
CA LEU A 323 3.11 -9.18 10.69
C LEU A 323 2.55 -9.87 9.44
N THR A 324 1.31 -9.60 9.12
CA THR A 324 0.70 -9.99 7.85
C THR A 324 1.23 -9.11 6.71
N GLU A 325 1.05 -9.54 5.47
CA GLU A 325 1.44 -8.76 4.29
C GLU A 325 0.75 -7.40 4.24
N GLY A 326 -0.54 -7.35 4.55
CA GLY A 326 -1.29 -6.10 4.67
C GLY A 326 -0.72 -5.15 5.72
N GLU A 327 -0.37 -5.67 6.90
CA GLU A 327 0.26 -4.88 7.96
C GLU A 327 1.66 -4.37 7.56
N ILE A 328 2.44 -5.15 6.82
CA ILE A 328 3.74 -4.72 6.32
C ILE A 328 3.59 -3.51 5.41
N ILE A 329 2.66 -3.58 4.46
CA ILE A 329 2.35 -2.47 3.55
C ILE A 329 1.82 -1.27 4.33
N ASP A 330 0.92 -1.50 5.26
CA ASP A 330 0.27 -0.44 6.03
C ASP A 330 1.24 0.27 6.97
N LYS A 331 2.11 -0.47 7.64
CA LYS A 331 3.07 0.08 8.62
C LYS A 331 4.35 0.64 7.98
N GLU A 332 4.51 0.51 6.67
CA GLU A 332 5.78 0.73 5.95
C GLU A 332 6.42 2.10 6.21
N TYR A 333 5.63 3.16 6.11
CA TYR A 333 6.15 4.54 6.19
C TYR A 333 5.58 5.35 7.35
N LEU A 334 4.74 4.75 8.19
CA LEU A 334 4.09 5.47 9.28
C LEU A 334 4.85 5.31 10.58
N PRO A 335 4.95 6.36 11.41
CA PRO A 335 5.30 6.23 12.81
C PRO A 335 4.41 5.18 13.47
N GLN A 336 4.97 4.44 14.41
CA GLN A 336 4.20 3.45 15.14
C GLN A 336 3.75 4.01 16.48
N ASP A 337 2.67 3.45 17.01
CA ASP A 337 2.21 3.76 18.36
C ASP A 337 3.18 3.09 19.36
N PRO A 338 3.90 3.87 20.19
CA PRO A 338 4.77 3.29 21.21
C PRO A 338 4.01 2.50 22.28
N ALA A 339 2.70 2.64 22.37
CA ALA A 339 1.84 1.86 23.26
C ALA A 339 1.44 0.49 22.69
N ASP A 340 1.76 0.17 21.43
CA ASP A 340 1.53 -1.16 20.86
C ASP A 340 2.35 -2.21 21.65
N PRO A 341 1.69 -3.13 22.40
CA PRO A 341 2.40 -4.10 23.25
C PRO A 341 3.22 -5.12 22.44
N SER A 342 2.96 -5.25 21.16
CA SER A 342 3.74 -6.11 20.26
C SER A 342 4.99 -5.43 19.70
N LEU A 343 5.07 -4.10 19.76
CA LEU A 343 6.23 -3.32 19.33
C LEU A 343 7.28 -3.32 20.43
N ILE A 344 8.32 -4.11 20.28
CA ILE A 344 9.34 -4.32 21.31
C ILE A 344 10.64 -3.54 21.07
N MET A 345 10.72 -2.82 19.93
CA MET A 345 11.83 -1.95 19.59
C MET A 345 11.33 -0.88 18.59
N TYR A 346 11.62 0.38 18.90
CA TYR A 346 11.27 1.53 18.07
C TYR A 346 12.22 2.72 18.27
#